data_92d9c4b6df994a4dfd128cfd324384ae
#
_entry.id   92d9c4b6df994a4dfd128cfd324384ae
#
_cell.length_a   1.000
_cell.length_b   1.000
_cell.length_c   1.000
_cell.angle_alpha   90.00
_cell.angle_beta   90.00
_cell.angle_gamma   90.00
#
_symmetry.space_group_name_H-M   'P 1'
#
loop_
_entity.id
_entity.type
_entity.pdbx_description
1 polymer ?
#
loop_
_entity_poly.entity_id
_entity_poly.type
_entity_poly.pdbx_seq_one_letter_code
_entity_poly.pdbx_strand_id
1 'polypeptide(L)'
;MAPKQLAAVLLAACATLLALAAPLLAGDPDMLQDFCVADYKSLDGPLRLNGFPCKRTESTMANDFFSDVLSVPGNTGGNPSGSATTAANVEKVPGLNTLGVSMSRVDYAPWGTNPPHTHPRASEILFVLEGSLDVGFVTSSGKVFGRTVCKGETFVFPRGLVHFQRNNNGSPAAVILAFNSQLPGTQKLADALFTASLLVPADVLARALDVDDCMVEPCVI
;
A
#
# COMPACT_ATOMS: atom_id res chain seq x y z
N MET A 1 25.03 25.81 39.71
CA MET A 1 25.80 25.72 38.43
C MET A 1 26.01 27.15 37.91
N ALA A 2 27.22 27.48 37.47
CA ALA A 2 27.47 28.78 36.87
C ALA A 2 26.71 28.87 35.49
N PRO A 3 26.24 30.08 35.11
CA PRO A 3 25.43 30.21 33.87
C PRO A 3 26.10 29.69 32.62
N LYS A 4 27.44 29.69 32.55
CA LYS A 4 28.21 29.10 31.44
C LYS A 4 28.15 27.56 31.41
N GLN A 5 28.06 26.89 32.56
CA GLN A 5 27.93 25.45 32.63
C GLN A 5 26.52 24.99 32.25
N LEU A 6 25.50 25.76 32.62
CA LEU A 6 24.13 25.48 32.21
C LEU A 6 23.95 25.60 30.70
N ALA A 7 24.53 26.65 30.09
CA ALA A 7 24.50 26.86 28.65
C ALA A 7 25.22 25.72 27.88
N ALA A 8 26.36 25.26 28.39
CA ALA A 8 27.09 24.14 27.78
C ALA A 8 26.33 22.80 27.86
N VAL A 9 25.64 22.55 28.99
CA VAL A 9 24.80 21.34 29.16
C VAL A 9 23.57 21.39 28.24
N LEU A 10 22.93 22.57 28.12
CA LEU A 10 21.78 22.75 27.19
C LEU A 10 22.21 22.58 25.73
N LEU A 11 23.35 23.15 25.33
CA LEU A 11 23.89 22.97 23.96
C LEU A 11 24.25 21.52 23.69
N ALA A 12 24.85 20.81 24.62
CA ALA A 12 25.15 19.40 24.50
C ALA A 12 23.87 18.55 24.41
N ALA A 13 22.85 18.84 25.22
CA ALA A 13 21.55 18.17 25.16
C ALA A 13 20.81 18.43 23.85
N CYS A 14 20.84 19.66 23.32
CA CYS A 14 20.27 19.99 22.01
C CYS A 14 21.02 19.29 20.88
N ALA A 15 22.37 19.21 20.94
CA ALA A 15 23.16 18.52 19.93
C ALA A 15 22.91 17.01 19.95
N THR A 16 22.75 16.40 21.14
CA THR A 16 22.40 14.98 21.23
C THR A 16 20.96 14.70 20.78
N LEU A 17 20.01 15.58 21.06
CA LEU A 17 18.63 15.47 20.57
C LEU A 17 18.56 15.62 19.03
N LEU A 18 19.35 16.52 18.44
CA LEU A 18 19.46 16.67 16.99
C LEU A 18 20.17 15.48 16.33
N ALA A 19 21.18 14.89 16.99
CA ALA A 19 21.87 13.70 16.49
C ALA A 19 21.00 12.41 16.61
N LEU A 20 20.05 12.38 17.56
CA LEU A 20 19.09 11.29 17.74
C LEU A 20 17.83 11.46 16.89
N ALA A 21 17.61 12.64 16.28
CA ALA A 21 16.61 12.84 15.26
C ALA A 21 17.09 12.16 13.95
N ALA A 22 17.13 10.82 13.95
CA ALA A 22 17.29 10.09 12.70
C ALA A 22 16.21 10.57 11.72
N PRO A 23 16.54 10.93 10.48
CA PRO A 23 15.54 11.27 9.49
C PRO A 23 14.57 10.09 9.41
N LEU A 24 13.29 10.34 9.68
CA LEU A 24 12.20 9.40 9.41
C LEU A 24 12.11 9.30 7.88
N LEU A 25 12.96 8.45 7.30
CA LEU A 25 12.88 8.12 5.88
C LEU A 25 11.58 7.34 5.69
N ALA A 26 10.63 7.94 5.02
CA ALA A 26 9.41 7.28 4.58
C ALA A 26 9.71 6.43 3.33
N GLY A 27 10.53 5.42 3.49
CA GLY A 27 10.99 4.53 2.41
C GLY A 27 11.84 3.40 2.97
N ASP A 28 12.27 2.51 2.09
CA ASP A 28 13.22 1.46 2.44
C ASP A 28 14.58 2.09 2.80
N PRO A 29 15.37 1.46 3.69
CA PRO A 29 16.68 1.97 4.08
C PRO A 29 17.63 2.13 2.88
N ASP A 30 18.55 3.08 2.97
CA ASP A 30 19.60 3.24 1.96
C ASP A 30 20.40 1.95 1.78
N MET A 31 20.65 1.61 0.51
CA MET A 31 21.41 0.42 0.15
C MET A 31 22.92 0.73 0.09
N LEU A 32 23.73 -0.30 0.40
CA LEU A 32 25.19 -0.24 0.27
C LEU A 32 25.67 -0.64 -1.14
N GLN A 33 24.76 -1.10 -2.01
CA GLN A 33 25.02 -1.57 -3.38
C GLN A 33 23.98 -1.00 -4.34
N ASP A 34 24.26 -1.01 -5.64
CA ASP A 34 23.39 -0.46 -6.67
C ASP A 34 22.05 -1.18 -6.76
N PHE A 35 22.02 -2.49 -6.47
CA PHE A 35 20.81 -3.31 -6.49
C PHE A 35 20.95 -4.56 -5.61
N CYS A 36 19.80 -5.13 -5.22
CA CYS A 36 19.70 -6.41 -4.55
C CYS A 36 18.52 -7.20 -5.15
N VAL A 37 18.76 -7.95 -6.21
CA VAL A 37 17.72 -8.79 -6.83
C VAL A 37 17.26 -9.87 -5.86
N ALA A 38 15.95 -10.05 -5.69
CA ALA A 38 15.39 -11.02 -4.77
C ALA A 38 15.77 -12.46 -5.15
N ASP A 39 16.34 -13.21 -4.21
CA ASP A 39 16.49 -14.65 -4.30
C ASP A 39 15.34 -15.35 -3.56
N TYR A 40 14.34 -15.78 -4.31
CA TYR A 40 13.20 -16.51 -3.73
C TYR A 40 13.52 -17.95 -3.33
N LYS A 41 14.67 -18.49 -3.77
CA LYS A 41 15.05 -19.89 -3.53
C LYS A 41 15.81 -20.09 -2.22
N SER A 42 16.53 -19.05 -1.77
CA SER A 42 17.31 -19.08 -0.52
C SER A 42 16.46 -18.81 0.73
N LEU A 43 15.19 -19.19 0.73
CA LEU A 43 14.21 -18.82 1.76
C LEU A 43 14.15 -19.78 2.94
N ASP A 44 15.28 -20.26 3.42
CA ASP A 44 15.36 -21.09 4.62
C ASP A 44 15.33 -20.23 5.90
N GLY A 45 14.20 -19.54 6.18
CA GLY A 45 14.06 -18.79 7.41
C GLY A 45 12.76 -17.98 7.54
N PRO A 46 12.21 -17.82 8.76
CA PRO A 46 10.89 -17.26 8.98
C PRO A 46 10.81 -15.72 8.95
N LEU A 47 11.93 -15.01 9.01
CA LEU A 47 11.96 -13.55 9.18
C LEU A 47 12.59 -12.83 8.00
N ARG A 48 11.79 -11.98 7.34
CA ARG A 48 12.23 -11.02 6.34
C ARG A 48 11.91 -9.63 6.86
N LEU A 49 12.94 -8.89 7.29
CA LEU A 49 12.73 -7.57 7.87
C LEU A 49 12.46 -6.52 6.78
N ASN A 50 13.32 -6.43 5.75
CA ASN A 50 13.26 -5.36 4.76
C ASN A 50 13.37 -5.86 3.31
N GLY A 51 13.09 -7.13 3.06
CA GLY A 51 13.15 -7.71 1.72
C GLY A 51 13.57 -9.16 1.70
N PHE A 52 13.91 -9.63 0.53
CA PHE A 52 14.42 -10.99 0.29
C PHE A 52 15.95 -10.99 0.34
N PRO A 53 16.60 -12.16 0.57
CA PRO A 53 18.05 -12.30 0.34
C PRO A 53 18.43 -11.85 -1.08
N CYS A 54 19.63 -11.29 -1.24
CA CYS A 54 20.10 -10.88 -2.56
C CYS A 54 20.62 -12.09 -3.35
N LYS A 55 20.23 -12.16 -4.61
CA LYS A 55 20.83 -13.03 -5.61
C LYS A 55 22.27 -12.61 -5.84
N ARG A 56 23.18 -13.56 -6.11
CA ARG A 56 24.57 -13.25 -6.45
C ARG A 56 24.62 -12.38 -7.72
N THR A 57 25.45 -11.34 -7.73
CA THR A 57 25.57 -10.39 -8.84
C THR A 57 25.89 -11.08 -10.17
N GLU A 58 26.77 -12.09 -10.14
CA GLU A 58 27.18 -12.86 -11.32
C GLU A 58 26.03 -13.69 -11.93
N SER A 59 24.98 -13.92 -11.15
CA SER A 59 23.77 -14.64 -11.58
C SER A 59 22.60 -13.71 -11.90
N THR A 60 22.78 -12.39 -11.81
CA THR A 60 21.75 -11.41 -12.10
C THR A 60 21.68 -11.14 -13.59
N MET A 61 20.46 -11.06 -14.13
CA MET A 61 20.17 -10.89 -15.55
C MET A 61 19.20 -9.73 -15.77
N ALA A 62 19.17 -9.17 -16.96
CA ALA A 62 18.21 -8.11 -17.33
C ALA A 62 16.75 -8.50 -17.06
N ASN A 63 16.42 -9.78 -17.24
CA ASN A 63 15.08 -10.30 -16.98
C ASN A 63 14.67 -10.24 -15.49
N ASP A 64 15.62 -10.10 -14.58
CA ASP A 64 15.28 -9.91 -13.14
C ASP A 64 14.65 -8.52 -12.89
N PHE A 65 14.87 -7.56 -13.80
CA PHE A 65 14.35 -6.18 -13.74
C PHE A 65 13.18 -5.95 -14.71
N PHE A 66 12.81 -6.96 -15.47
CA PHE A 66 11.74 -6.87 -16.47
C PHE A 66 10.49 -7.60 -16.01
N SER A 67 9.33 -7.03 -16.34
CA SER A 67 8.03 -7.71 -16.22
C SER A 67 7.03 -7.07 -17.18
N ASP A 68 6.25 -7.87 -17.86
CA ASP A 68 5.13 -7.47 -18.69
C ASP A 68 3.77 -7.67 -18.00
N VAL A 69 3.78 -7.99 -16.71
CA VAL A 69 2.60 -8.39 -15.93
C VAL A 69 1.45 -7.36 -15.99
N LEU A 70 1.78 -6.06 -16.19
CA LEU A 70 0.78 -5.00 -16.29
C LEU A 70 0.27 -4.75 -17.72
N SER A 71 0.77 -5.46 -18.72
CA SER A 71 0.40 -5.26 -20.15
C SER A 71 -1.02 -5.74 -20.46
N VAL A 72 -1.51 -6.74 -19.71
CA VAL A 72 -2.81 -7.36 -19.93
C VAL A 72 -3.81 -6.90 -18.87
N PRO A 73 -5.02 -6.48 -19.27
CA PRO A 73 -6.09 -6.17 -18.32
C PRO A 73 -6.45 -7.35 -17.43
N GLY A 74 -6.73 -7.07 -16.16
CA GLY A 74 -7.21 -8.06 -15.21
C GLY A 74 -8.66 -8.49 -15.50
N ASN A 75 -9.03 -9.70 -15.06
CA ASN A 75 -10.39 -10.21 -15.19
C ASN A 75 -11.32 -9.57 -14.14
N THR A 76 -12.10 -8.57 -14.54
CA THR A 76 -13.04 -7.85 -13.67
C THR A 76 -14.30 -8.64 -13.33
N GLY A 77 -14.63 -9.69 -14.11
CA GLY A 77 -15.76 -10.59 -13.83
C GLY A 77 -15.49 -11.63 -12.74
N GLY A 78 -14.28 -11.67 -12.21
CA GLY A 78 -13.85 -12.67 -11.22
C GLY A 78 -14.28 -12.40 -9.78
N ASN A 79 -14.86 -11.23 -9.49
CA ASN A 79 -15.30 -10.89 -8.15
C ASN A 79 -16.52 -9.94 -8.13
N PRO A 80 -17.28 -9.92 -7.02
CA PRO A 80 -18.49 -9.07 -6.90
C PRO A 80 -18.22 -7.57 -6.98
N SER A 81 -17.00 -7.13 -6.69
CA SER A 81 -16.62 -5.71 -6.74
C SER A 81 -16.45 -5.21 -8.19
N GLY A 82 -16.39 -6.08 -9.19
CA GLY A 82 -16.22 -5.71 -10.59
C GLY A 82 -14.87 -5.00 -10.85
N SER A 83 -13.83 -5.30 -10.07
CA SER A 83 -12.49 -4.77 -10.27
C SER A 83 -11.43 -5.87 -10.17
N ALA A 84 -10.30 -5.68 -10.84
CA ALA A 84 -9.18 -6.61 -10.80
C ALA A 84 -7.87 -5.86 -10.62
N THR A 85 -7.11 -6.21 -9.59
CA THR A 85 -5.79 -5.63 -9.31
C THR A 85 -4.70 -6.60 -9.73
N THR A 86 -3.79 -6.13 -10.58
CA THR A 86 -2.58 -6.85 -11.00
C THR A 86 -1.37 -6.11 -10.42
N ALA A 87 -0.59 -6.77 -9.56
CA ALA A 87 0.55 -6.16 -8.89
C ALA A 87 1.87 -6.44 -9.64
N ALA A 88 2.71 -5.42 -9.77
CA ALA A 88 4.13 -5.50 -10.10
C ALA A 88 4.93 -5.04 -8.88
N ASN A 89 4.98 -5.87 -7.87
CA ASN A 89 5.70 -5.68 -6.61
C ASN A 89 6.92 -6.62 -6.53
N VAL A 90 7.64 -6.58 -5.42
CA VAL A 90 8.83 -7.41 -5.22
C VAL A 90 8.58 -8.92 -5.31
N GLU A 91 7.36 -9.40 -5.14
CA GLU A 91 7.00 -10.82 -5.27
C GLU A 91 6.83 -11.25 -6.74
N LYS A 92 6.77 -10.31 -7.66
CA LYS A 92 6.60 -10.53 -9.11
C LYS A 92 7.79 -10.05 -9.93
N VAL A 93 8.48 -9.02 -9.45
CA VAL A 93 9.62 -8.37 -10.12
C VAL A 93 10.79 -8.39 -9.15
N PRO A 94 11.71 -9.38 -9.24
CA PRO A 94 12.78 -9.57 -8.25
C PRO A 94 13.71 -8.37 -8.13
N GLY A 95 13.91 -7.61 -9.21
CA GLY A 95 14.74 -6.41 -9.23
C GLY A 95 14.20 -5.24 -8.41
N LEU A 96 12.94 -5.29 -7.94
CA LEU A 96 12.38 -4.28 -7.05
C LEU A 96 12.83 -4.45 -5.59
N ASN A 97 13.51 -5.56 -5.27
CA ASN A 97 13.90 -5.83 -3.90
C ASN A 97 14.78 -4.71 -3.33
N THR A 98 14.42 -4.18 -2.17
CA THR A 98 15.04 -3.06 -1.44
C THR A 98 14.94 -1.67 -2.08
N LEU A 99 14.30 -1.52 -3.26
CA LEU A 99 14.21 -0.23 -3.95
C LEU A 99 13.09 0.69 -3.42
N GLY A 100 12.20 0.18 -2.55
CA GLY A 100 11.15 1.01 -1.94
C GLY A 100 10.05 1.48 -2.88
N VAL A 101 9.89 0.85 -4.03
CA VAL A 101 8.87 1.21 -5.03
C VAL A 101 8.16 -0.02 -5.58
N SER A 102 6.92 0.15 -6.01
CA SER A 102 6.17 -0.85 -6.78
C SER A 102 5.06 -0.19 -7.58
N MET A 103 4.44 -0.96 -8.45
CA MET A 103 3.28 -0.54 -9.25
C MET A 103 2.18 -1.59 -9.19
N SER A 104 0.96 -1.15 -9.52
CA SER A 104 -0.16 -2.04 -9.83
C SER A 104 -0.98 -1.46 -10.96
N ARG A 105 -1.65 -2.33 -11.70
CA ARG A 105 -2.74 -1.97 -12.60
C ARG A 105 -4.06 -2.38 -11.96
N VAL A 106 -5.06 -1.51 -12.03
CA VAL A 106 -6.42 -1.88 -11.66
C VAL A 106 -7.35 -1.63 -12.84
N ASP A 107 -8.07 -2.67 -13.21
CA ASP A 107 -9.09 -2.63 -14.23
C ASP A 107 -10.47 -2.69 -13.57
N TYR A 108 -11.42 -1.92 -14.08
CA TYR A 108 -12.78 -1.80 -13.55
C TYR A 108 -13.79 -2.14 -14.64
N ALA A 109 -14.71 -3.04 -14.34
CA ALA A 109 -15.93 -3.19 -15.12
C ALA A 109 -16.79 -1.90 -15.04
N PRO A 110 -17.79 -1.72 -15.91
CA PRO A 110 -18.83 -0.73 -15.66
C PRO A 110 -19.37 -0.86 -14.23
N TRP A 111 -19.42 0.27 -13.50
CA TRP A 111 -19.87 0.35 -12.10
C TRP A 111 -19.01 -0.41 -11.08
N GLY A 112 -17.85 -0.94 -11.51
CA GLY A 112 -16.89 -1.64 -10.66
C GLY A 112 -16.27 -0.72 -9.61
N THR A 113 -15.88 -1.29 -8.47
CA THR A 113 -15.29 -0.54 -7.36
C THR A 113 -14.08 -1.27 -6.78
N ASN A 114 -13.07 -0.53 -6.38
CA ASN A 114 -12.08 -0.97 -5.40
C ASN A 114 -12.57 -0.46 -4.04
N PRO A 115 -13.12 -1.36 -3.19
CA PRO A 115 -13.80 -0.95 -1.97
C PRO A 115 -12.87 -0.27 -0.97
N PRO A 116 -13.40 0.34 0.11
CA PRO A 116 -12.60 1.00 1.13
C PRO A 116 -11.49 0.09 1.66
N HIS A 117 -10.24 0.58 1.54
CA HIS A 117 -9.04 -0.14 1.93
C HIS A 117 -7.93 0.85 2.34
N THR A 118 -6.84 0.33 2.84
CA THR A 118 -5.64 1.10 3.19
C THR A 118 -4.38 0.38 2.76
N HIS A 119 -3.33 1.15 2.49
CA HIS A 119 -1.96 0.66 2.32
C HIS A 119 -1.13 1.05 3.55
N PRO A 120 -0.94 0.14 4.52
CA PRO A 120 -0.28 0.48 5.79
C PRO A 120 1.20 0.86 5.62
N ARG A 121 1.85 0.40 4.53
CA ARG A 121 3.28 0.61 4.30
C ARG A 121 3.61 1.59 3.17
N ALA A 122 2.60 2.18 2.49
CA ALA A 122 2.85 3.07 1.36
C ALA A 122 1.85 4.22 1.25
N SER A 123 2.32 5.32 0.64
CA SER A 123 1.46 6.26 -0.08
C SER A 123 1.24 5.74 -1.50
N GLU A 124 0.14 6.13 -2.12
CA GLU A 124 -0.24 5.72 -3.46
C GLU A 124 -0.44 6.93 -4.36
N ILE A 125 0.02 6.84 -5.61
CA ILE A 125 -0.32 7.77 -6.69
C ILE A 125 -1.09 6.99 -7.74
N LEU A 126 -2.30 7.43 -8.04
CA LEU A 126 -3.15 6.92 -9.10
C LEU A 126 -2.95 7.75 -10.37
N PHE A 127 -2.83 7.09 -11.52
CA PHE A 127 -2.86 7.69 -12.86
C PHE A 127 -3.91 6.98 -13.71
N VAL A 128 -4.85 7.73 -14.28
CA VAL A 128 -5.92 7.15 -15.11
C VAL A 128 -5.42 6.89 -16.52
N LEU A 129 -5.41 5.59 -16.90
CA LEU A 129 -5.08 5.15 -18.26
C LEU A 129 -6.26 5.31 -19.21
N GLU A 130 -7.46 4.94 -18.74
CA GLU A 130 -8.68 4.91 -19.54
C GLU A 130 -9.91 5.14 -18.67
N GLY A 131 -10.89 5.84 -19.23
CA GLY A 131 -12.14 6.14 -18.54
C GLY A 131 -12.03 7.27 -17.51
N SER A 132 -12.87 7.20 -16.50
CA SER A 132 -12.87 8.11 -15.35
C SER A 132 -13.32 7.36 -14.09
N LEU A 133 -12.89 7.85 -12.93
CA LEU A 133 -13.17 7.25 -11.64
C LEU A 133 -13.54 8.33 -10.62
N ASP A 134 -14.51 8.03 -9.76
CA ASP A 134 -14.68 8.73 -8.51
C ASP A 134 -13.68 8.14 -7.50
N VAL A 135 -12.84 8.98 -6.94
CA VAL A 135 -11.81 8.58 -5.97
C VAL A 135 -11.87 9.43 -4.72
N GLY A 136 -11.45 8.89 -3.60
CA GLY A 136 -11.41 9.67 -2.36
C GLY A 136 -10.73 8.95 -1.21
N PHE A 137 -10.30 9.73 -0.22
CA PHE A 137 -9.77 9.23 1.05
C PHE A 137 -10.39 9.95 2.25
N VAL A 138 -10.33 9.30 3.41
CA VAL A 138 -10.85 9.80 4.68
C VAL A 138 -9.69 10.10 5.61
N THR A 139 -9.66 11.29 6.18
CA THR A 139 -8.65 11.69 7.18
C THR A 139 -8.96 11.14 8.57
N SER A 140 -8.00 11.18 9.49
CA SER A 140 -8.20 10.83 10.90
C SER A 140 -9.23 11.70 11.63
N SER A 141 -9.54 12.89 11.10
CA SER A 141 -10.62 13.76 11.60
C SER A 141 -11.99 13.49 10.96
N GLY A 142 -12.12 12.42 10.15
CA GLY A 142 -13.37 12.05 9.48
C GLY A 142 -13.69 12.88 8.23
N LYS A 143 -12.81 13.80 7.80
CA LYS A 143 -13.04 14.58 6.58
C LYS A 143 -12.73 13.76 5.34
N VAL A 144 -13.66 13.75 4.38
CA VAL A 144 -13.49 13.11 3.07
C VAL A 144 -12.93 14.13 2.06
N PHE A 145 -11.88 13.73 1.34
CA PHE A 145 -11.37 14.41 0.15
C PHE A 145 -11.61 13.51 -1.04
N GLY A 146 -12.43 13.95 -1.98
CA GLY A 146 -12.75 13.16 -3.17
C GLY A 146 -13.00 14.03 -4.38
N ARG A 147 -12.82 13.44 -5.55
CA ARG A 147 -13.19 14.02 -6.84
C ARG A 147 -13.32 12.94 -7.91
N THR A 148 -13.91 13.29 -9.03
CA THR A 148 -13.82 12.52 -10.26
C THR A 148 -12.49 12.85 -10.95
N VAL A 149 -11.74 11.82 -11.34
CA VAL A 149 -10.50 11.92 -12.12
C VAL A 149 -10.69 11.23 -13.47
N CYS A 150 -10.19 11.87 -14.53
CA CYS A 150 -10.34 11.43 -15.91
C CYS A 150 -9.01 10.95 -16.49
N LYS A 151 -9.05 10.33 -17.65
CA LYS A 151 -7.87 9.90 -18.41
C LYS A 151 -6.78 10.97 -18.46
N GLY A 152 -5.55 10.58 -18.08
CA GLY A 152 -4.38 11.45 -18.02
C GLY A 152 -4.23 12.22 -16.70
N GLU A 153 -5.23 12.17 -15.81
CA GLU A 153 -5.17 12.83 -14.51
C GLU A 153 -4.61 11.91 -13.41
N THR A 154 -4.15 12.53 -12.33
CA THR A 154 -3.58 11.84 -11.17
C THR A 154 -4.32 12.20 -9.89
N PHE A 155 -4.30 11.28 -8.92
CA PHE A 155 -4.76 11.52 -7.56
C PHE A 155 -3.81 10.87 -6.55
N VAL A 156 -3.65 11.46 -5.36
CA VAL A 156 -2.73 10.97 -4.33
C VAL A 156 -3.52 10.48 -3.11
N PHE A 157 -3.18 9.28 -2.63
CA PHE A 157 -3.68 8.74 -1.37
C PHE A 157 -2.54 8.70 -0.34
N PRO A 158 -2.64 9.47 0.75
CA PRO A 158 -1.62 9.48 1.80
C PRO A 158 -1.54 8.13 2.52
N ARG A 159 -0.35 7.76 2.97
CA ARG A 159 -0.06 6.49 3.63
C ARG A 159 -1.02 6.20 4.78
N GLY A 160 -1.56 4.99 4.79
CA GLY A 160 -2.38 4.47 5.87
C GLY A 160 -3.81 5.01 5.93
N LEU A 161 -4.17 6.01 5.14
CA LEU A 161 -5.54 6.53 5.11
C LEU A 161 -6.46 5.60 4.34
N VAL A 162 -7.67 5.43 4.86
CA VAL A 162 -8.73 4.70 4.18
C VAL A 162 -9.13 5.44 2.92
N HIS A 163 -9.15 4.74 1.80
CA HIS A 163 -9.49 5.30 0.50
C HIS A 163 -10.23 4.29 -0.38
N PHE A 164 -10.83 4.79 -1.45
CA PHE A 164 -11.62 4.00 -2.40
C PHE A 164 -11.49 4.56 -3.80
N GLN A 165 -11.75 3.72 -4.80
CA GLN A 165 -11.92 4.12 -6.20
C GLN A 165 -13.18 3.44 -6.75
N ARG A 166 -13.96 4.15 -7.55
CA ARG A 166 -15.20 3.64 -8.15
C ARG A 166 -15.31 4.08 -9.60
N ASN A 167 -15.53 3.15 -10.49
CA ASN A 167 -15.96 3.45 -11.84
C ASN A 167 -17.48 3.77 -11.80
N ASN A 168 -17.82 5.04 -11.95
CA ASN A 168 -19.21 5.52 -11.93
C ASN A 168 -19.77 5.69 -13.35
N ASN A 169 -19.35 4.83 -14.28
CA ASN A 169 -19.73 4.89 -15.69
C ASN A 169 -20.12 3.53 -16.24
N GLY A 170 -20.91 3.56 -17.33
CA GLY A 170 -21.31 2.37 -18.07
C GLY A 170 -20.25 1.79 -19.02
N SER A 171 -19.02 2.32 -18.97
CA SER A 171 -17.86 1.83 -19.74
C SER A 171 -16.74 1.39 -18.80
N PRO A 172 -15.87 0.44 -19.19
CA PRO A 172 -14.72 0.06 -18.40
C PRO A 172 -13.76 1.23 -18.14
N ALA A 173 -12.99 1.14 -17.05
CA ALA A 173 -11.92 2.07 -16.74
C ALA A 173 -10.66 1.31 -16.30
N ALA A 174 -9.49 1.93 -16.44
CA ALA A 174 -8.22 1.37 -16.01
C ALA A 174 -7.29 2.44 -15.46
N VAL A 175 -6.51 2.05 -14.44
CA VAL A 175 -5.51 2.92 -13.81
C VAL A 175 -4.20 2.20 -13.60
N ILE A 176 -3.12 2.98 -13.49
CA ILE A 176 -1.85 2.57 -12.88
C ILE A 176 -1.73 3.23 -11.52
N LEU A 177 -1.32 2.44 -10.54
CA LEU A 177 -0.99 2.85 -9.19
C LEU A 177 0.52 2.74 -9.00
N ALA A 178 1.12 3.75 -8.38
CA ALA A 178 2.52 3.74 -7.98
C ALA A 178 2.62 3.90 -6.46
N PHE A 179 3.53 3.15 -5.84
CA PHE A 179 3.70 3.09 -4.39
C PHE A 179 5.15 3.38 -4.00
N ASN A 180 5.36 4.06 -2.87
CA ASN A 180 6.66 4.21 -2.26
C ASN A 180 6.98 3.06 -1.29
N SER A 181 6.71 1.85 -1.68
CA SER A 181 7.07 0.59 -1.01
C SER A 181 7.16 -0.53 -2.03
N GLN A 182 8.12 -1.40 -1.88
CA GLN A 182 8.25 -2.61 -2.72
C GLN A 182 7.12 -3.63 -2.46
N LEU A 183 6.46 -3.54 -1.29
CA LEU A 183 5.32 -4.38 -0.89
C LEU A 183 4.37 -3.57 0.00
N PRO A 184 3.48 -2.74 -0.58
CA PRO A 184 2.66 -1.77 0.15
C PRO A 184 1.71 -2.42 1.17
N GLY A 185 1.30 -3.65 0.92
CA GLY A 185 0.19 -4.28 1.63
C GLY A 185 -1.14 -3.66 1.22
N THR A 186 -2.20 -4.45 1.29
CA THR A 186 -3.57 -3.97 1.09
C THR A 186 -4.43 -4.56 2.19
N GLN A 187 -5.09 -3.70 2.94
CA GLN A 187 -6.04 -4.10 3.97
C GLN A 187 -7.42 -3.56 3.59
N LYS A 188 -8.27 -4.42 3.01
CA LYS A 188 -9.67 -4.11 2.79
C LYS A 188 -10.40 -4.08 4.12
N LEU A 189 -11.17 -3.03 4.38
CA LEU A 189 -11.81 -2.85 5.67
C LEU A 189 -12.82 -3.95 5.96
N ALA A 190 -13.66 -4.29 4.99
CA ALA A 190 -14.65 -5.35 5.16
C ALA A 190 -13.97 -6.70 5.47
N ASP A 191 -12.93 -7.06 4.70
CA ASP A 191 -12.20 -8.32 4.92
C ASP A 191 -11.53 -8.35 6.30
N ALA A 192 -10.95 -7.22 6.73
CA ALA A 192 -10.27 -7.11 8.01
C ALA A 192 -11.22 -7.20 9.21
N LEU A 193 -12.45 -6.71 9.07
CA LEU A 193 -13.43 -6.67 10.14
C LEU A 193 -14.29 -7.94 10.19
N PHE A 194 -14.65 -8.53 9.05
CA PHE A 194 -15.69 -9.56 8.98
C PHE A 194 -15.19 -10.92 8.46
N THR A 195 -14.00 -11.00 7.86
CA THR A 195 -13.49 -12.26 7.27
C THR A 195 -12.06 -12.60 7.68
N ALA A 196 -11.53 -11.99 8.74
CA ALA A 196 -10.21 -12.32 9.28
C ALA A 196 -10.18 -13.77 9.80
N SER A 197 -9.02 -14.42 9.74
CA SER A 197 -8.85 -15.81 10.19
C SER A 197 -9.17 -16.03 11.68
N LEU A 198 -8.99 -15.00 12.51
CA LEU A 198 -9.54 -14.87 13.84
C LEU A 198 -10.50 -13.68 13.77
N LEU A 199 -11.79 -13.96 13.90
CA LEU A 199 -12.83 -12.94 13.78
C LEU A 199 -12.71 -11.90 14.90
N VAL A 200 -12.96 -10.64 14.56
CA VAL A 200 -13.20 -9.63 15.58
C VAL A 200 -14.48 -10.03 16.34
N PRO A 201 -14.51 -10.02 17.67
CA PRO A 201 -15.69 -10.40 18.43
C PRO A 201 -16.93 -9.61 17.99
N ALA A 202 -18.07 -10.30 17.84
CA ALA A 202 -19.31 -9.70 17.33
C ALA A 202 -19.80 -8.53 18.18
N ASP A 203 -19.67 -8.64 19.51
CA ASP A 203 -20.04 -7.57 20.45
C ASP A 203 -19.15 -6.31 20.29
N VAL A 204 -17.89 -6.47 19.89
CA VAL A 204 -16.98 -5.34 19.58
C VAL A 204 -17.42 -4.65 18.31
N LEU A 205 -17.75 -5.42 17.27
CA LEU A 205 -18.21 -4.88 15.98
C LEU A 205 -19.57 -4.19 16.12
N ALA A 206 -20.53 -4.84 16.81
CA ALA A 206 -21.86 -4.30 17.02
C ALA A 206 -21.81 -2.95 17.75
N ARG A 207 -21.02 -2.84 18.82
CA ARG A 207 -20.81 -1.58 19.54
C ARG A 207 -20.09 -0.52 18.70
N ALA A 208 -19.10 -0.92 17.88
CA ALA A 208 -18.36 0.01 17.02
C ALA A 208 -19.23 0.56 15.87
N LEU A 209 -20.18 -0.23 15.39
CA LEU A 209 -21.07 0.12 14.27
C LEU A 209 -22.43 0.65 14.73
N ASP A 210 -22.73 0.63 16.04
CA ASP A 210 -24.00 0.99 16.65
C ASP A 210 -25.18 0.19 16.06
N VAL A 211 -25.00 -1.14 15.98
CA VAL A 211 -25.99 -2.10 15.45
C VAL A 211 -26.17 -3.28 16.41
N ASP A 212 -27.22 -4.06 16.21
CA ASP A 212 -27.46 -5.29 16.96
C ASP A 212 -26.41 -6.38 16.61
N ASP A 213 -26.06 -7.23 17.57
CA ASP A 213 -25.07 -8.32 17.40
C ASP A 213 -25.40 -9.21 16.21
N CYS A 214 -26.67 -9.51 15.97
CA CYS A 214 -27.12 -10.33 14.82
C CYS A 214 -26.80 -9.72 13.44
N MET A 215 -26.50 -8.43 13.37
CA MET A 215 -26.15 -7.74 12.11
C MET A 215 -24.67 -7.94 11.74
N VAL A 216 -23.84 -8.34 12.67
CA VAL A 216 -22.38 -8.52 12.48
C VAL A 216 -21.95 -9.97 12.61
N GLU A 217 -22.83 -10.87 13.04
CA GLU A 217 -22.55 -12.31 13.04
C GLU A 217 -22.49 -12.85 11.62
N PRO A 218 -21.53 -13.77 11.32
CA PRO A 218 -21.55 -14.47 10.05
C PRO A 218 -22.90 -15.17 9.88
N CYS A 219 -23.65 -14.87 8.81
CA CYS A 219 -24.78 -15.71 8.45
C CYS A 219 -24.27 -17.15 8.24
N VAL A 220 -24.57 -18.03 9.17
CA VAL A 220 -24.36 -19.48 8.98
C VAL A 220 -25.39 -19.90 7.95
N ILE A 221 -24.93 -20.01 6.70
CA ILE A 221 -25.71 -20.58 5.58
C ILE A 221 -25.45 -22.08 5.56
#